data_9565dd6318dcb0c39ad260e481220544
#
_entry.id   9565dd6318dcb0c39ad260e481220544
#
_cell.length_a   1.000
_cell.length_b   1.000
_cell.length_c   1.000
_cell.angle_alpha   90.00
_cell.angle_beta   90.00
_cell.angle_gamma   90.00
#
_symmetry.space_group_name_H-M   'P 1'
#
loop_
_entity.id
_entity.type
_entity.pdbx_description
1 polymer ?
#
loop_
_entity_poly.entity_id
_entity_poly.type
_entity_poly.pdbx_seq_one_letter_code
_entity_poly.pdbx_strand_id
1 'polypeptide(L)'
;MLSVATNALTLPHYLRLILTLSLTLVTVGCTHLVDPENDTVVVEAVTSVVEIDAIDSESTAVKLPLSIDAPTSIEPEVIDLWQRLRDGFSLMPKTMPASVAKQRDWYLRNPSYLKTVFARAEPFIYYVTEQLDQAGLPLELALLPIVESTYDPLAYSHSHAVGLWQFIPSTAASLGLRRDRWYDGRRDVIYSTQAAITYLEQLNNRFDQDWLLALAAYNSGQGYVSKSIKRNRKAGKDTDFWSISLPRETRNYVPQLLALASLVRDPQEYGLELPAMPNEPYFEIVEISSQIDLGNVIALTDVELADFTRLNPAYRRALTPPQGTHSLLLPVGTAQPLRDLLATTDPKTWVPHTEYAVMSGDTLSEIALRFEIPTAWLRERNKLKNDQLRIGQILLIPHAGNNANYQASSKSGATEPNYYTVRRGDSLWSIAKQFNTSIKRLRETNKLSSHTLQVNDRLVVGSKTADLASENVRKLSYRVKRGDSLSLIASKFDIAIRDITRWNKISRNALLQPGQRLTLFINALKI
;
A
#
# COMPACT_ATOMS: atom_id res chain seq x y z
N MET A 1 -53.94 37.11 -29.80
CA MET A 1 -53.82 36.03 -30.84
C MET A 1 -52.33 35.83 -31.09
N LEU A 2 -51.71 34.93 -30.41
CA LEU A 2 -50.29 34.61 -30.56
C LEU A 2 -50.20 33.13 -30.98
N SER A 3 -49.64 32.94 -32.17
CA SER A 3 -49.32 31.65 -32.77
C SER A 3 -48.00 31.14 -32.18
N VAL A 4 -48.02 29.93 -31.61
CA VAL A 4 -46.81 29.23 -31.15
C VAL A 4 -46.36 28.30 -32.27
N ALA A 5 -45.18 28.57 -32.81
CA ALA A 5 -44.53 27.72 -33.80
C ALA A 5 -43.69 26.65 -33.10
N THR A 6 -44.03 25.40 -33.32
CA THR A 6 -43.28 24.21 -32.93
C THR A 6 -42.13 23.95 -33.91
N ASN A 7 -40.89 24.12 -33.49
CA ASN A 7 -39.72 23.69 -34.26
C ASN A 7 -39.44 22.22 -33.97
N ALA A 8 -39.66 21.36 -34.96
CA ALA A 8 -39.20 19.95 -34.99
C ALA A 8 -37.74 19.91 -35.39
N LEU A 9 -36.85 19.45 -34.49
CA LEU A 9 -35.47 19.15 -34.76
C LEU A 9 -35.38 17.79 -35.51
N THR A 10 -34.96 17.85 -36.76
CA THR A 10 -34.67 16.69 -37.60
C THR A 10 -33.25 16.17 -37.25
N LEU A 11 -33.14 14.94 -36.73
CA LEU A 11 -31.92 14.19 -36.54
C LEU A 11 -31.42 13.60 -37.87
N PRO A 12 -30.10 13.60 -38.14
CA PRO A 12 -29.54 13.12 -39.39
C PRO A 12 -29.61 11.60 -39.54
N HIS A 13 -29.79 11.15 -40.78
CA HIS A 13 -30.08 9.79 -41.24
C HIS A 13 -29.09 8.66 -40.85
N TYR A 14 -27.96 8.96 -40.27
CA TYR A 14 -26.95 7.97 -39.86
C TYR A 14 -27.27 7.21 -38.57
N LEU A 15 -28.23 7.65 -37.78
CA LEU A 15 -28.57 6.96 -36.51
C LEU A 15 -29.67 5.88 -36.68
N ARG A 16 -30.22 5.71 -37.88
CA ARG A 16 -31.26 4.69 -38.16
C ARG A 16 -30.72 3.33 -38.62
N LEU A 17 -29.42 3.22 -38.94
CA LEU A 17 -28.86 1.95 -39.44
C LEU A 17 -28.19 1.08 -38.35
N ILE A 18 -28.02 1.60 -37.14
CA ILE A 18 -27.40 0.86 -36.02
C ILE A 18 -28.43 0.17 -35.11
N LEU A 19 -29.71 0.52 -35.23
CA LEU A 19 -30.75 -0.06 -34.37
C LEU A 19 -31.47 -1.31 -34.96
N THR A 20 -31.10 -1.76 -36.17
CA THR A 20 -31.74 -2.93 -36.82
C THR A 20 -30.82 -4.16 -36.95
N LEU A 21 -29.62 -4.14 -36.39
CA LEU A 21 -28.68 -5.28 -36.46
C LEU A 21 -28.43 -5.99 -35.11
N SER A 22 -29.16 -5.68 -34.08
CA SER A 22 -28.97 -6.29 -32.75
C SER A 22 -30.13 -7.17 -32.26
N LEU A 23 -30.95 -7.73 -33.19
CA LEU A 23 -32.09 -8.58 -32.79
C LEU A 23 -32.17 -9.93 -33.51
N THR A 24 -31.04 -10.53 -33.88
CA THR A 24 -31.05 -11.92 -34.41
C THR A 24 -29.78 -12.66 -34.04
N LEU A 25 -29.55 -12.89 -32.76
CA LEU A 25 -28.66 -13.97 -32.28
C LEU A 25 -28.93 -14.35 -30.84
N VAL A 26 -30.09 -14.88 -30.54
CA VAL A 26 -30.32 -15.71 -29.36
C VAL A 26 -31.43 -16.69 -29.70
N THR A 27 -31.09 -17.91 -30.05
CA THR A 27 -31.83 -19.14 -29.71
C THR A 27 -31.05 -20.37 -30.22
N VAL A 28 -30.12 -20.85 -29.43
CA VAL A 28 -29.87 -22.29 -29.28
C VAL A 28 -29.68 -22.49 -27.77
N GLY A 29 -30.76 -22.66 -27.08
CA GLY A 29 -30.79 -23.10 -25.72
C GLY A 29 -30.97 -24.61 -25.68
N CYS A 30 -29.98 -25.32 -25.19
CA CYS A 30 -30.19 -26.68 -24.70
C CYS A 30 -30.86 -26.58 -23.34
N THR A 31 -32.12 -27.01 -23.30
CA THR A 31 -32.85 -27.25 -22.03
C THR A 31 -32.34 -28.55 -21.42
N HIS A 32 -31.61 -28.44 -20.32
CA HIS A 32 -31.45 -29.55 -19.37
C HIS A 32 -32.48 -29.38 -18.25
N LEU A 33 -33.44 -30.30 -18.24
CA LEU A 33 -34.29 -30.56 -17.10
C LEU A 33 -33.43 -31.20 -15.99
N VAL A 34 -33.35 -30.53 -14.85
CA VAL A 34 -32.73 -31.07 -13.64
C VAL A 34 -33.85 -31.61 -12.76
N ASP A 35 -33.84 -32.91 -12.46
CA ASP A 35 -34.70 -33.60 -11.54
C ASP A 35 -34.07 -33.49 -10.13
N PRO A 36 -34.77 -33.04 -9.10
CA PRO A 36 -34.18 -32.75 -7.79
C PRO A 36 -34.29 -33.92 -6.79
N GLU A 37 -33.80 -35.09 -7.11
CA GLU A 37 -33.62 -36.18 -6.12
C GLU A 37 -32.60 -37.20 -6.67
N ASN A 38 -31.29 -36.98 -6.49
CA ASN A 38 -30.33 -38.01 -6.03
C ASN A 38 -28.88 -37.47 -6.07
N ASP A 39 -28.34 -37.24 -4.91
CA ASP A 39 -26.90 -37.03 -4.69
C ASP A 39 -26.18 -38.40 -4.72
N THR A 40 -25.53 -38.72 -5.85
CA THR A 40 -24.34 -39.59 -5.88
C THR A 40 -23.67 -39.47 -7.23
N VAL A 41 -22.52 -38.83 -7.25
CA VAL A 41 -21.62 -38.80 -8.44
C VAL A 41 -20.85 -40.12 -8.45
N VAL A 42 -21.23 -41.06 -9.34
CA VAL A 42 -20.44 -42.23 -9.66
C VAL A 42 -19.59 -41.92 -10.87
N VAL A 43 -18.29 -41.93 -10.68
CA VAL A 43 -17.31 -41.83 -11.80
C VAL A 43 -17.15 -43.24 -12.37
N GLU A 44 -17.80 -43.53 -13.49
CA GLU A 44 -17.54 -44.76 -14.27
C GLU A 44 -16.23 -44.61 -15.04
N ALA A 45 -15.27 -45.43 -14.68
CA ALA A 45 -14.06 -45.66 -15.46
C ALA A 45 -14.41 -46.58 -16.63
N VAL A 46 -14.33 -46.07 -17.85
CA VAL A 46 -14.47 -46.86 -19.10
C VAL A 46 -13.19 -47.67 -19.29
N THR A 47 -13.26 -48.95 -18.91
CA THR A 47 -12.26 -49.96 -19.29
C THR A 47 -12.73 -50.62 -20.59
N SER A 48 -12.10 -50.26 -21.71
CA SER A 48 -12.25 -51.00 -22.95
C SER A 48 -11.40 -52.27 -22.89
N VAL A 49 -12.06 -53.40 -22.78
CA VAL A 49 -11.46 -54.73 -22.92
C VAL A 49 -11.34 -55.01 -24.42
N VAL A 50 -10.12 -55.17 -24.90
CA VAL A 50 -9.84 -55.72 -26.23
C VAL A 50 -9.61 -57.21 -26.02
N GLU A 51 -10.52 -58.04 -26.55
CA GLU A 51 -10.33 -59.51 -26.69
C GLU A 51 -9.25 -59.71 -27.75
N ILE A 52 -8.19 -60.44 -27.42
CA ILE A 52 -7.20 -60.95 -28.37
C ILE A 52 -7.35 -62.47 -28.35
N ASP A 53 -7.77 -63.01 -29.52
CA ASP A 53 -7.81 -64.42 -29.79
C ASP A 53 -6.40 -65.05 -29.74
N ALA A 54 -6.36 -66.23 -29.14
CA ALA A 54 -5.17 -67.04 -28.97
C ALA A 54 -4.68 -67.59 -30.31
N ILE A 55 -3.39 -67.36 -30.66
CA ILE A 55 -2.66 -68.12 -31.64
C ILE A 55 -1.41 -68.71 -31.00
N ASP A 56 -1.25 -70.01 -31.24
CA ASP A 56 -0.27 -70.94 -30.69
C ASP A 56 1.21 -70.63 -30.99
N SER A 57 2.00 -70.93 -29.99
CA SER A 57 3.39 -71.40 -29.94
C SER A 57 4.32 -71.26 -31.18
N GLU A 58 5.42 -70.55 -31.04
CA GLU A 58 6.77 -71.16 -30.98
C GLU A 58 7.85 -70.16 -30.60
N SER A 59 8.74 -70.65 -29.79
CA SER A 59 9.93 -70.07 -29.14
C SER A 59 10.85 -69.34 -30.08
N THR A 60 11.15 -68.08 -29.77
CA THR A 60 12.53 -67.50 -29.91
C THR A 60 12.71 -66.34 -28.95
N ALA A 61 13.56 -66.55 -27.93
CA ALA A 61 13.88 -65.52 -26.94
C ALA A 61 14.75 -64.41 -27.58
N VAL A 62 14.13 -63.29 -27.91
CA VAL A 62 14.86 -62.03 -28.19
C VAL A 62 14.92 -61.23 -26.88
N LYS A 63 16.13 -61.13 -26.33
CA LYS A 63 16.45 -60.24 -25.22
C LYS A 63 16.37 -58.80 -25.71
N LEU A 64 15.25 -58.11 -25.42
CA LEU A 64 15.14 -56.65 -25.51
C LEU A 64 15.78 -56.04 -24.27
N PRO A 65 16.61 -55.00 -24.38
CA PRO A 65 17.07 -54.25 -23.24
C PRO A 65 15.91 -53.44 -22.68
N LEU A 66 15.39 -53.85 -21.54
CA LEU A 66 14.49 -53.05 -20.69
C LEU A 66 15.29 -51.96 -20.02
N SER A 67 15.46 -50.82 -20.69
CA SER A 67 15.68 -49.53 -20.08
C SER A 67 14.48 -48.68 -20.45
N ILE A 68 13.41 -48.84 -19.71
CA ILE A 68 12.35 -47.85 -19.65
C ILE A 68 12.83 -46.82 -18.67
N ASP A 69 13.49 -45.80 -19.17
CA ASP A 69 13.69 -44.56 -18.40
C ASP A 69 12.28 -44.12 -18.00
N ALA A 70 12.02 -44.09 -16.67
CA ALA A 70 10.82 -43.54 -16.14
C ALA A 70 10.63 -42.13 -16.75
N PRO A 71 9.40 -41.73 -17.15
CA PRO A 71 9.19 -40.39 -17.65
C PRO A 71 9.66 -39.45 -16.55
N THR A 72 10.70 -38.68 -16.86
CA THR A 72 11.13 -37.56 -16.04
C THR A 72 9.86 -36.75 -15.80
N SER A 73 9.42 -36.69 -14.56
CA SER A 73 8.33 -35.80 -14.17
C SER A 73 8.82 -34.41 -14.58
N ILE A 74 8.23 -33.87 -15.64
CA ILE A 74 8.39 -32.47 -16.00
C ILE A 74 7.64 -31.75 -14.88
N GLU A 75 8.35 -31.40 -13.80
CA GLU A 75 7.84 -30.39 -12.87
C GLU A 75 7.51 -29.18 -13.73
N PRO A 76 6.31 -28.59 -13.59
CA PRO A 76 5.97 -27.39 -14.34
C PRO A 76 7.08 -26.37 -14.04
N GLU A 77 7.76 -25.93 -15.09
CA GLU A 77 8.82 -24.91 -14.98
C GLU A 77 8.18 -23.70 -14.29
N VAL A 78 8.59 -23.44 -13.05
CA VAL A 78 8.10 -22.29 -12.28
C VAL A 78 8.62 -21.07 -13.00
N ILE A 79 7.79 -20.45 -13.83
CA ILE A 79 8.16 -19.25 -14.56
C ILE A 79 8.44 -18.17 -13.52
N ASP A 80 9.72 -17.80 -13.40
CA ASP A 80 10.15 -16.68 -12.55
C ASP A 80 9.50 -15.38 -13.07
N LEU A 81 9.06 -14.51 -12.18
CA LEU A 81 8.45 -13.22 -12.54
C LEU A 81 9.38 -12.37 -13.44
N TRP A 82 10.70 -12.49 -13.25
CA TRP A 82 11.67 -11.83 -14.13
C TRP A 82 11.56 -12.30 -15.58
N GLN A 83 11.27 -13.57 -15.81
CA GLN A 83 11.03 -14.08 -17.17
C GLN A 83 9.77 -13.48 -17.77
N ARG A 84 8.66 -13.47 -17.03
CA ARG A 84 7.42 -12.83 -17.47
C ARG A 84 7.64 -11.35 -17.81
N LEU A 85 8.39 -10.61 -16.99
CA LEU A 85 8.74 -9.22 -17.28
C LEU A 85 9.51 -9.09 -18.60
N ARG A 86 10.55 -9.91 -18.79
CA ARG A 86 11.37 -9.93 -20.02
C ARG A 86 10.53 -10.16 -21.28
N ASP A 87 9.58 -11.09 -21.20
CA ASP A 87 8.71 -11.44 -22.32
C ASP A 87 7.75 -10.29 -22.71
N GLY A 88 7.41 -9.44 -21.75
CA GLY A 88 6.57 -8.26 -21.97
C GLY A 88 7.32 -6.94 -22.20
N PHE A 89 8.66 -6.97 -22.32
CA PHE A 89 9.44 -5.76 -22.59
C PHE A 89 9.31 -5.31 -24.05
N SER A 90 8.96 -4.05 -24.26
CA SER A 90 8.76 -3.46 -25.58
C SER A 90 9.38 -2.07 -25.77
N LEU A 91 9.91 -1.46 -24.70
CA LEU A 91 10.47 -0.10 -24.72
C LEU A 91 11.98 -0.06 -25.01
N MET A 92 12.61 -1.23 -25.07
CA MET A 92 14.07 -1.31 -25.19
C MET A 92 14.55 -0.80 -26.56
N PRO A 93 15.46 0.19 -26.61
CA PRO A 93 15.98 0.71 -27.85
C PRO A 93 16.89 -0.34 -28.55
N LYS A 94 16.89 -0.34 -29.89
CA LYS A 94 17.78 -1.21 -30.68
C LYS A 94 19.26 -0.95 -30.41
N THR A 95 19.62 0.32 -30.19
CA THR A 95 20.97 0.75 -29.81
C THR A 95 20.89 1.45 -28.48
N MET A 96 21.70 1.02 -27.51
CA MET A 96 21.69 1.55 -26.16
C MET A 96 22.27 2.98 -26.14
N PRO A 97 21.46 4.01 -25.79
CA PRO A 97 21.97 5.39 -25.67
C PRO A 97 23.00 5.52 -24.53
N ALA A 98 24.00 6.37 -24.73
CA ALA A 98 25.06 6.60 -23.74
C ALA A 98 24.53 7.03 -22.36
N SER A 99 23.40 7.76 -22.33
CA SER A 99 22.72 8.15 -21.09
C SER A 99 22.17 6.97 -20.33
N VAL A 100 21.62 5.96 -21.02
CA VAL A 100 21.12 4.70 -20.43
C VAL A 100 22.30 3.87 -19.91
N ALA A 101 23.35 3.70 -20.71
CA ALA A 101 24.57 3.01 -20.29
C ALA A 101 25.16 3.62 -19.00
N LYS A 102 25.19 4.96 -18.92
CA LYS A 102 25.66 5.65 -17.71
C LYS A 102 24.83 5.34 -16.46
N GLN A 103 23.51 5.23 -16.58
CA GLN A 103 22.63 4.87 -15.45
C GLN A 103 22.81 3.39 -15.07
N ARG A 104 22.92 2.51 -16.07
CA ARG A 104 23.21 1.08 -15.85
C ARG A 104 24.52 0.90 -15.09
N ASP A 105 25.59 1.57 -15.50
CA ASP A 105 26.89 1.50 -14.84
C ASP A 105 26.84 2.05 -13.40
N TRP A 106 25.96 3.01 -13.14
CA TRP A 106 25.70 3.46 -11.77
C TRP A 106 25.05 2.36 -10.92
N TYR A 107 24.02 1.68 -11.43
CA TYR A 107 23.38 0.56 -10.73
C TYR A 107 24.37 -0.57 -10.45
N LEU A 108 25.20 -0.94 -11.42
CA LEU A 108 26.19 -1.99 -11.27
C LEU A 108 27.26 -1.66 -10.20
N ARG A 109 27.62 -0.38 -10.07
CA ARG A 109 28.52 0.08 -9.00
C ARG A 109 27.84 0.19 -7.63
N ASN A 110 26.53 0.04 -7.56
CA ASN A 110 25.75 0.13 -6.33
C ASN A 110 24.87 -1.13 -6.11
N PRO A 111 25.44 -2.34 -6.01
CA PRO A 111 24.68 -3.58 -5.93
C PRO A 111 23.82 -3.67 -4.67
N SER A 112 24.23 -3.06 -3.57
CA SER A 112 23.42 -2.98 -2.35
C SER A 112 22.14 -2.18 -2.54
N TYR A 113 22.14 -1.18 -3.42
CA TYR A 113 20.93 -0.45 -3.81
C TYR A 113 19.97 -1.38 -4.56
N LEU A 114 20.45 -2.11 -5.59
CA LEU A 114 19.62 -3.06 -6.35
C LEU A 114 19.02 -4.13 -5.43
N LYS A 115 19.83 -4.72 -4.54
CA LYS A 115 19.34 -5.70 -3.54
C LYS A 115 18.20 -5.11 -2.69
N THR A 116 18.36 -3.86 -2.24
CA THR A 116 17.36 -3.21 -1.40
C THR A 116 16.06 -2.94 -2.16
N VAL A 117 16.14 -2.44 -3.39
CA VAL A 117 14.93 -2.10 -4.15
C VAL A 117 14.18 -3.34 -4.62
N PHE A 118 14.87 -4.41 -4.99
CA PHE A 118 14.23 -5.68 -5.34
C PHE A 118 13.55 -6.34 -4.15
N ALA A 119 14.15 -6.34 -2.97
CA ALA A 119 13.53 -6.83 -1.74
C ALA A 119 12.29 -6.01 -1.34
N ARG A 120 12.28 -4.68 -1.63
CA ARG A 120 11.09 -3.84 -1.42
C ARG A 120 10.01 -4.07 -2.45
N ALA A 121 10.39 -4.42 -3.68
CA ALA A 121 9.47 -4.70 -4.77
C ALA A 121 8.71 -6.02 -4.58
N GLU A 122 9.34 -7.03 -3.97
CA GLU A 122 8.82 -8.38 -3.80
C GLU A 122 7.33 -8.44 -3.40
N PRO A 123 6.84 -7.71 -2.39
CA PRO A 123 5.42 -7.80 -2.01
C PRO A 123 4.45 -7.22 -3.03
N PHE A 124 4.91 -6.44 -3.99
CA PHE A 124 4.04 -5.62 -4.84
C PHE A 124 4.22 -5.87 -6.34
N ILE A 125 5.42 -6.27 -6.76
CA ILE A 125 5.78 -6.28 -8.18
C ILE A 125 4.95 -7.29 -8.98
N TYR A 126 4.59 -8.44 -8.39
CA TYR A 126 3.66 -9.38 -9.04
C TYR A 126 2.33 -8.70 -9.36
N TYR A 127 1.70 -8.06 -8.36
CA TYR A 127 0.43 -7.37 -8.56
C TYR A 127 0.53 -6.25 -9.61
N VAL A 128 1.59 -5.44 -9.54
CA VAL A 128 1.83 -4.36 -10.51
C VAL A 128 2.00 -4.92 -11.92
N THR A 129 2.78 -5.99 -12.08
CA THR A 129 2.98 -6.68 -13.37
C THR A 129 1.67 -7.22 -13.91
N GLU A 130 0.89 -7.90 -13.07
CA GLU A 130 -0.43 -8.44 -13.45
C GLU A 130 -1.36 -7.35 -13.99
N GLN A 131 -1.43 -6.19 -13.31
CA GLN A 131 -2.30 -5.09 -13.72
C GLN A 131 -1.82 -4.41 -15.02
N LEU A 132 -0.51 -4.29 -15.23
CA LEU A 132 0.06 -3.76 -16.46
C LEU A 132 -0.18 -4.71 -17.66
N ASP A 133 0.01 -6.01 -17.45
CA ASP A 133 -0.18 -7.04 -18.45
C ASP A 133 -1.66 -7.12 -18.91
N GLN A 134 -2.59 -7.11 -17.95
CA GLN A 134 -4.03 -7.05 -18.21
C GLN A 134 -4.44 -5.79 -18.99
N ALA A 135 -3.75 -4.67 -18.78
CA ALA A 135 -3.97 -3.43 -19.52
C ALA A 135 -3.24 -3.40 -20.88
N GLY A 136 -2.43 -4.41 -21.21
CA GLY A 136 -1.64 -4.45 -22.45
C GLY A 136 -0.54 -3.40 -22.51
N LEU A 137 -0.01 -2.98 -21.35
CA LEU A 137 1.05 -1.98 -21.24
C LEU A 137 2.44 -2.64 -21.24
N PRO A 138 3.49 -1.90 -21.69
CA PRO A 138 4.87 -2.39 -21.59
C PRO A 138 5.25 -2.80 -20.18
N LEU A 139 5.79 -3.99 -19.97
CA LEU A 139 6.10 -4.50 -18.64
C LEU A 139 7.34 -3.87 -18.01
N GLU A 140 8.15 -3.11 -18.77
CA GLU A 140 9.17 -2.23 -18.17
C GLU A 140 8.58 -1.25 -17.16
N LEU A 141 7.30 -0.89 -17.30
CA LEU A 141 6.59 0.01 -16.39
C LEU A 141 6.44 -0.58 -14.98
N ALA A 142 6.55 -1.90 -14.81
CA ALA A 142 6.62 -2.53 -13.49
C ALA A 142 7.89 -2.13 -12.70
N LEU A 143 8.93 -1.68 -13.40
CA LEU A 143 10.15 -1.17 -12.77
C LEU A 143 10.07 0.33 -12.44
N LEU A 144 9.01 1.02 -12.88
CA LEU A 144 8.86 2.47 -12.67
C LEU A 144 8.80 2.87 -11.19
N PRO A 145 8.12 2.12 -10.30
CA PRO A 145 8.16 2.41 -8.86
C PRO A 145 9.56 2.33 -8.23
N ILE A 146 10.53 1.63 -8.85
CA ILE A 146 11.93 1.68 -8.40
C ILE A 146 12.50 3.09 -8.59
N VAL A 147 12.24 3.70 -9.76
CA VAL A 147 12.72 5.04 -10.10
C VAL A 147 12.00 6.12 -9.27
N GLU A 148 10.71 5.94 -9.02
CA GLU A 148 9.86 6.88 -8.29
C GLU A 148 10.10 6.87 -6.78
N SER A 149 10.03 5.70 -6.17
CA SER A 149 9.96 5.56 -4.71
C SER A 149 10.92 4.51 -4.13
N THR A 150 11.73 3.85 -4.95
CA THR A 150 12.46 2.62 -4.55
C THR A 150 11.53 1.52 -4.04
N TYR A 151 10.33 1.42 -4.61
CA TYR A 151 9.24 0.55 -4.18
C TYR A 151 8.84 0.74 -2.71
N ASP A 152 8.95 1.96 -2.19
CA ASP A 152 8.52 2.29 -0.83
C ASP A 152 7.11 2.92 -0.86
N PRO A 153 6.07 2.22 -0.41
CA PRO A 153 4.71 2.73 -0.41
C PRO A 153 4.51 3.89 0.59
N LEU A 154 5.47 4.09 1.51
CA LEU A 154 5.48 5.20 2.46
C LEU A 154 6.31 6.39 1.97
N ALA A 155 6.96 6.30 0.79
CA ALA A 155 7.79 7.36 0.27
C ALA A 155 7.05 8.71 0.18
N TYR A 156 7.76 9.77 0.55
CA TYR A 156 7.25 11.14 0.53
C TYR A 156 8.32 12.10 0.00
N SER A 157 8.02 12.80 -1.09
CA SER A 157 8.95 13.74 -1.73
C SER A 157 8.82 15.18 -1.21
N HIS A 158 9.80 16.02 -1.54
CA HIS A 158 9.76 17.45 -1.25
C HIS A 158 8.61 18.18 -1.96
N SER A 159 8.15 17.65 -3.09
CA SER A 159 7.01 18.14 -3.87
C SER A 159 5.68 17.60 -3.40
N HIS A 160 5.65 16.96 -2.22
CA HIS A 160 4.46 16.32 -1.65
C HIS A 160 3.92 15.13 -2.48
N ALA A 161 4.75 14.54 -3.34
CA ALA A 161 4.42 13.29 -3.99
C ALA A 161 4.53 12.12 -2.99
N VAL A 162 3.67 11.11 -3.12
CA VAL A 162 3.50 10.05 -2.11
C VAL A 162 3.26 8.69 -2.75
N GLY A 163 3.75 7.64 -2.09
CA GLY A 163 3.47 6.24 -2.40
C GLY A 163 4.35 5.65 -3.49
N LEU A 164 4.04 4.45 -3.95
CA LEU A 164 4.81 3.74 -4.97
C LEU A 164 5.00 4.57 -6.24
N TRP A 165 3.94 5.22 -6.69
CA TRP A 165 3.81 5.94 -7.95
C TRP A 165 4.06 7.44 -7.84
N GLN A 166 4.42 7.94 -6.66
CA GLN A 166 4.77 9.35 -6.39
C GLN A 166 3.77 10.37 -6.94
N PHE A 167 2.47 10.13 -6.76
CA PHE A 167 1.46 11.11 -7.15
C PHE A 167 1.50 12.37 -6.29
N ILE A 168 1.59 13.54 -6.93
CA ILE A 168 1.37 14.84 -6.29
C ILE A 168 -0.14 15.04 -6.03
N PRO A 169 -0.53 15.88 -5.05
CA PRO A 169 -1.94 16.03 -4.65
C PRO A 169 -2.89 16.39 -5.79
N SER A 170 -2.49 17.26 -6.72
CA SER A 170 -3.33 17.70 -7.84
C SER A 170 -3.59 16.57 -8.84
N THR A 171 -2.55 15.83 -9.23
CA THR A 171 -2.68 14.69 -10.15
C THR A 171 -3.49 13.56 -9.49
N ALA A 172 -3.24 13.27 -8.22
CA ALA A 172 -4.02 12.29 -7.47
C ALA A 172 -5.53 12.63 -7.45
N ALA A 173 -5.87 13.91 -7.21
CA ALA A 173 -7.26 14.36 -7.19
C ALA A 173 -7.92 14.25 -8.58
N SER A 174 -7.21 14.57 -9.67
CA SER A 174 -7.74 14.44 -11.04
C SER A 174 -7.95 12.98 -11.46
N LEU A 175 -7.25 12.04 -10.83
CA LEU A 175 -7.38 10.60 -11.04
C LEU A 175 -8.32 9.92 -10.03
N GLY A 176 -9.03 10.70 -9.19
CA GLY A 176 -10.02 10.18 -8.25
C GLY A 176 -9.42 9.53 -6.99
N LEU A 177 -8.12 9.67 -6.74
CA LEU A 177 -7.49 9.13 -5.53
C LEU A 177 -7.96 9.89 -4.30
N ARG A 178 -8.78 9.23 -3.48
CA ARG A 178 -9.35 9.79 -2.25
C ARG A 178 -8.24 10.14 -1.26
N ARG A 179 -8.36 11.31 -0.64
CA ARG A 179 -7.49 11.73 0.45
C ARG A 179 -8.29 12.45 1.51
N ASP A 180 -8.24 11.93 2.73
CA ASP A 180 -8.89 12.55 3.89
C ASP A 180 -8.05 12.28 5.17
N ARG A 181 -8.62 12.54 6.35
CA ARG A 181 -7.95 12.30 7.63
C ARG A 181 -7.79 10.82 7.98
N TRP A 182 -8.54 9.92 7.33
CA TRP A 182 -8.52 8.47 7.58
C TRP A 182 -7.64 7.73 6.59
N TYR A 183 -7.54 8.24 5.37
CA TYR A 183 -7.03 7.50 4.24
C TYR A 183 -6.30 8.41 3.24
N ASP A 184 -5.23 7.91 2.65
CA ASP A 184 -4.53 8.55 1.54
C ASP A 184 -4.34 7.54 0.39
N GLY A 185 -5.24 7.59 -0.59
CA GLY A 185 -5.27 6.66 -1.72
C GLY A 185 -4.02 6.66 -2.60
N ARG A 186 -3.14 7.65 -2.45
CA ARG A 186 -1.84 7.66 -3.13
C ARG A 186 -0.86 6.61 -2.58
N ARG A 187 -1.11 6.15 -1.35
CA ARG A 187 -0.35 5.09 -0.68
C ARG A 187 -0.98 3.72 -0.86
N ASP A 188 -2.24 3.67 -1.28
CA ASP A 188 -2.92 2.42 -1.56
C ASP A 188 -2.34 1.77 -2.81
N VAL A 189 -1.86 0.55 -2.67
CA VAL A 189 -1.20 -0.17 -3.76
C VAL A 189 -2.17 -0.43 -4.92
N ILE A 190 -3.41 -0.80 -4.60
CA ILE A 190 -4.43 -1.16 -5.58
C ILE A 190 -4.87 0.09 -6.37
N TYR A 191 -5.41 1.09 -5.65
CA TYR A 191 -5.97 2.29 -6.29
C TYR A 191 -4.90 3.17 -6.94
N SER A 192 -3.69 3.26 -6.35
CA SER A 192 -2.63 4.05 -6.97
C SER A 192 -2.05 3.36 -8.22
N THR A 193 -1.99 2.03 -8.27
CA THR A 193 -1.59 1.30 -9.49
C THR A 193 -2.61 1.48 -10.59
N GLN A 194 -3.91 1.35 -10.30
CA GLN A 194 -4.96 1.61 -11.28
C GLN A 194 -4.91 3.06 -11.82
N ALA A 195 -4.70 4.02 -10.92
CA ALA A 195 -4.55 5.43 -11.32
C ALA A 195 -3.29 5.65 -12.17
N ALA A 196 -2.17 4.96 -11.87
CA ALA A 196 -0.94 5.05 -12.65
C ALA A 196 -1.11 4.50 -14.06
N ILE A 197 -1.76 3.34 -14.20
CA ILE A 197 -2.09 2.75 -15.50
C ILE A 197 -2.93 3.73 -16.32
N THR A 198 -4.06 4.19 -15.76
CA THR A 198 -4.93 5.17 -16.43
C THR A 198 -4.18 6.43 -16.85
N TYR A 199 -3.29 6.93 -15.99
CA TYR A 199 -2.54 8.16 -16.30
C TYR A 199 -1.47 7.91 -17.37
N LEU A 200 -0.78 6.79 -17.33
CA LEU A 200 0.21 6.39 -18.34
C LEU A 200 -0.45 6.19 -19.72
N GLU A 201 -1.61 5.56 -19.78
CA GLU A 201 -2.39 5.44 -21.02
C GLU A 201 -2.80 6.80 -21.58
N GLN A 202 -3.32 7.70 -20.73
CA GLN A 202 -3.67 9.06 -21.14
C GLN A 202 -2.47 9.82 -21.71
N LEU A 203 -1.29 9.67 -21.07
CA LEU A 203 -0.07 10.31 -21.56
C LEU A 203 0.42 9.68 -22.85
N ASN A 204 0.40 8.36 -22.97
CA ASN A 204 0.79 7.65 -24.19
C ASN A 204 -0.09 8.06 -25.39
N ASN A 205 -1.40 8.07 -25.19
CA ASN A 205 -2.36 8.53 -26.21
C ASN A 205 -2.12 10.00 -26.60
N ARG A 206 -1.80 10.86 -25.64
CA ARG A 206 -1.51 12.28 -25.87
C ARG A 206 -0.26 12.52 -26.70
N PHE A 207 0.73 11.66 -26.61
CA PHE A 207 2.01 11.77 -27.29
C PHE A 207 2.15 10.77 -28.45
N ASP A 208 1.04 10.48 -29.13
CA ASP A 208 1.00 9.67 -30.37
C ASP A 208 1.66 8.29 -30.22
N GLN A 209 1.43 7.62 -29.08
CA GLN A 209 1.98 6.31 -28.69
C GLN A 209 3.51 6.32 -28.45
N ASP A 210 4.12 7.49 -28.26
CA ASP A 210 5.53 7.59 -27.86
C ASP A 210 5.65 7.44 -26.34
N TRP A 211 5.99 6.25 -25.90
CA TRP A 211 6.17 5.91 -24.49
C TRP A 211 7.28 6.73 -23.80
N LEU A 212 8.35 7.08 -24.51
CA LEU A 212 9.45 7.85 -23.89
C LEU A 212 9.00 9.30 -23.61
N LEU A 213 8.19 9.87 -24.50
CA LEU A 213 7.57 11.19 -24.27
C LEU A 213 6.48 11.11 -23.18
N ALA A 214 5.71 10.02 -23.13
CA ALA A 214 4.73 9.78 -22.08
C ALA A 214 5.40 9.69 -20.69
N LEU A 215 6.48 8.94 -20.56
CA LEU A 215 7.28 8.83 -19.33
C LEU A 215 7.94 10.16 -18.94
N ALA A 216 8.45 10.93 -19.93
CA ALA A 216 8.94 12.28 -19.67
C ALA A 216 7.85 13.20 -19.13
N ALA A 217 6.61 13.05 -19.64
CA ALA A 217 5.45 13.81 -19.21
C ALA A 217 4.92 13.36 -17.84
N TYR A 218 5.04 12.09 -17.52
CA TYR A 218 4.74 11.58 -16.17
C TYR A 218 5.60 12.31 -15.12
N ASN A 219 6.90 12.40 -15.37
CA ASN A 219 7.86 13.02 -14.44
C ASN A 219 7.78 14.56 -14.42
N SER A 220 7.76 15.23 -15.59
CA SER A 220 7.85 16.70 -15.68
C SER A 220 6.54 17.43 -15.97
N GLY A 221 5.46 16.67 -16.18
CA GLY A 221 4.16 17.21 -16.57
C GLY A 221 3.99 17.36 -18.08
N GLN A 222 2.82 16.94 -18.58
CA GLN A 222 2.45 16.95 -20.00
C GLN A 222 2.58 18.31 -20.66
N GLY A 223 2.31 19.42 -19.94
CA GLY A 223 2.40 20.77 -20.46
C GLY A 223 3.83 21.18 -20.82
N TYR A 224 4.81 20.75 -20.00
CA TYR A 224 6.22 21.02 -20.26
C TYR A 224 6.69 20.28 -21.53
N VAL A 225 6.41 19.00 -21.64
CA VAL A 225 6.79 18.17 -22.80
C VAL A 225 6.15 18.71 -24.07
N SER A 226 4.84 18.99 -24.07
CA SER A 226 4.12 19.57 -25.22
C SER A 226 4.73 20.91 -25.66
N LYS A 227 5.14 21.76 -24.72
CA LYS A 227 5.81 23.05 -25.02
C LYS A 227 7.18 22.83 -25.66
N SER A 228 7.95 21.84 -25.19
CA SER A 228 9.27 21.49 -25.73
C SER A 228 9.16 20.92 -27.14
N ILE A 229 8.21 20.03 -27.39
CA ILE A 229 7.89 19.51 -28.73
C ILE A 229 7.54 20.67 -29.69
N LYS A 230 6.60 21.55 -29.28
CA LYS A 230 6.18 22.69 -30.10
C LYS A 230 7.35 23.60 -30.45
N ARG A 231 8.30 23.84 -29.51
CA ARG A 231 9.49 24.63 -29.73
C ARG A 231 10.43 24.00 -30.77
N ASN A 232 10.70 22.70 -30.66
CA ASN A 232 11.53 21.95 -31.60
C ASN A 232 10.89 21.93 -33.00
N ARG A 233 9.60 21.62 -33.09
CA ARG A 233 8.85 21.64 -34.36
C ARG A 233 8.93 22.99 -35.06
N LYS A 234 8.80 24.11 -34.33
CA LYS A 234 8.96 25.46 -34.86
C LYS A 234 10.38 25.74 -35.35
N ALA A 235 11.39 25.09 -34.77
CA ALA A 235 12.78 25.21 -35.15
C ALA A 235 13.25 24.20 -36.21
N GLY A 236 12.35 23.39 -36.78
CA GLY A 236 12.67 22.31 -37.73
C GLY A 236 13.55 21.21 -37.17
N LYS A 237 13.47 20.96 -35.84
CA LYS A 237 14.23 19.92 -35.13
C LYS A 237 13.35 18.72 -34.81
N ASP A 238 14.00 17.60 -34.60
CA ASP A 238 13.31 16.36 -34.13
C ASP A 238 12.58 16.60 -32.82
N THR A 239 11.46 15.87 -32.65
CA THR A 239 10.54 16.05 -31.52
C THR A 239 10.46 14.84 -30.60
N ASP A 240 11.31 13.84 -30.80
CA ASP A 240 11.46 12.68 -29.94
C ASP A 240 12.06 13.04 -28.57
N PHE A 241 11.97 12.09 -27.62
CA PHE A 241 12.48 12.27 -26.25
C PHE A 241 13.96 12.73 -26.21
N TRP A 242 14.81 12.20 -27.10
CA TRP A 242 16.25 12.45 -27.06
C TRP A 242 16.61 13.83 -27.61
N SER A 243 15.75 14.38 -28.46
CA SER A 243 15.96 15.65 -29.18
C SER A 243 15.34 16.86 -28.49
N ILE A 244 14.27 16.68 -27.68
CA ILE A 244 13.63 17.80 -27.00
C ILE A 244 14.40 18.25 -25.74
N SER A 245 14.27 19.52 -25.39
CA SER A 245 14.87 20.06 -24.16
C SER A 245 14.00 19.74 -22.96
N LEU A 246 14.53 18.97 -22.02
CA LEU A 246 13.87 18.55 -20.79
C LEU A 246 14.66 18.98 -19.55
N PRO A 247 14.02 19.07 -18.35
CA PRO A 247 14.73 19.24 -17.09
C PRO A 247 15.79 18.16 -16.89
N ARG A 248 16.85 18.46 -16.13
CA ARG A 248 17.92 17.49 -15.85
C ARG A 248 17.40 16.22 -15.22
N GLU A 249 16.45 16.32 -14.31
CA GLU A 249 15.80 15.17 -13.66
C GLU A 249 15.12 14.28 -14.71
N THR A 250 14.26 14.86 -15.53
CA THR A 250 13.50 14.14 -16.57
C THR A 250 14.40 13.49 -17.63
N ARG A 251 15.49 14.18 -17.99
CA ARG A 251 16.52 13.61 -18.93
C ARG A 251 17.22 12.37 -18.38
N ASN A 252 17.24 12.18 -17.06
CA ASN A 252 17.79 10.99 -16.41
C ASN A 252 16.72 9.93 -16.10
N TYR A 253 15.46 10.34 -15.96
CA TYR A 253 14.35 9.50 -15.52
C TYR A 253 14.08 8.33 -16.47
N VAL A 254 13.85 8.60 -17.75
CA VAL A 254 13.66 7.56 -18.77
C VAL A 254 14.92 6.67 -18.91
N PRO A 255 16.14 7.23 -19.01
CA PRO A 255 17.36 6.41 -18.97
C PRO A 255 17.52 5.53 -17.74
N GLN A 256 17.04 5.94 -16.55
CA GLN A 256 17.07 5.11 -15.35
C GLN A 256 16.17 3.89 -15.49
N LEU A 257 14.95 4.08 -15.99
CA LEU A 257 14.01 2.97 -16.23
C LEU A 257 14.59 1.98 -17.26
N LEU A 258 15.06 2.49 -18.42
CA LEU A 258 15.63 1.63 -19.47
C LEU A 258 16.91 0.92 -19.02
N ALA A 259 17.68 1.54 -18.14
CA ALA A 259 18.86 0.92 -17.54
C ALA A 259 18.48 -0.26 -16.62
N LEU A 260 17.45 -0.08 -15.78
CA LEU A 260 16.92 -1.18 -14.95
C LEU A 260 16.37 -2.31 -15.83
N ALA A 261 15.59 -1.96 -16.86
CA ALA A 261 15.06 -2.94 -17.80
C ALA A 261 16.18 -3.71 -18.52
N SER A 262 17.30 -3.06 -18.90
CA SER A 262 18.44 -3.74 -19.50
C SER A 262 19.11 -4.73 -18.55
N LEU A 263 19.22 -4.39 -17.26
CA LEU A 263 19.76 -5.27 -16.23
C LEU A 263 18.87 -6.49 -15.95
N VAL A 264 17.55 -6.30 -16.01
CA VAL A 264 16.59 -7.39 -15.86
C VAL A 264 16.54 -8.27 -17.11
N ARG A 265 16.68 -7.66 -18.29
CA ARG A 265 16.65 -8.37 -19.57
C ARG A 265 17.84 -9.32 -19.73
N ASP A 266 19.04 -8.82 -19.52
CA ASP A 266 20.29 -9.54 -19.79
C ASP A 266 21.22 -9.54 -18.56
N PRO A 267 20.79 -10.06 -17.38
CA PRO A 267 21.54 -9.93 -16.13
C PRO A 267 22.92 -10.59 -16.21
N GLN A 268 23.03 -11.69 -16.95
CA GLN A 268 24.28 -12.45 -17.11
C GLN A 268 25.34 -11.66 -17.89
N GLU A 269 24.92 -10.84 -18.89
CA GLU A 269 25.83 -9.97 -19.67
C GLU A 269 26.57 -9.00 -18.72
N TYR A 270 25.92 -8.61 -17.61
CA TYR A 270 26.44 -7.65 -16.66
C TYR A 270 26.98 -8.28 -15.36
N GLY A 271 27.02 -9.62 -15.29
CA GLY A 271 27.45 -10.33 -14.09
C GLY A 271 26.54 -10.05 -12.87
N LEU A 272 25.26 -9.79 -13.12
CA LEU A 272 24.26 -9.50 -12.09
C LEU A 272 23.45 -10.77 -11.79
N GLU A 273 23.38 -11.13 -10.50
CA GLU A 273 22.44 -12.13 -10.01
C GLU A 273 21.16 -11.43 -9.54
N LEU A 274 20.06 -11.68 -10.21
CA LEU A 274 18.74 -11.23 -9.76
C LEU A 274 18.28 -12.14 -8.61
N PRO A 275 17.65 -11.57 -7.55
CA PRO A 275 17.05 -12.42 -6.52
C PRO A 275 15.89 -13.21 -7.11
N ALA A 276 15.61 -14.40 -6.58
CA ALA A 276 14.41 -15.14 -6.92
C ALA A 276 13.17 -14.25 -6.70
N MET A 277 12.29 -14.22 -7.69
CA MET A 277 11.07 -13.43 -7.64
C MET A 277 9.90 -14.30 -8.08
N PRO A 278 9.10 -14.85 -7.13
CA PRO A 278 8.01 -15.74 -7.45
C PRO A 278 6.97 -15.06 -8.38
N ASN A 279 6.51 -15.79 -9.39
CA ASN A 279 5.42 -15.34 -10.26
C ASN A 279 4.06 -15.74 -9.68
N GLU A 280 3.83 -15.34 -8.42
CA GLU A 280 2.62 -15.62 -7.66
C GLU A 280 2.25 -14.44 -6.75
N PRO A 281 0.98 -14.31 -6.35
CA PRO A 281 0.54 -13.24 -5.46
C PRO A 281 1.24 -13.31 -4.09
N TYR A 282 1.78 -12.19 -3.63
CA TYR A 282 2.29 -12.06 -2.26
C TYR A 282 1.15 -11.82 -1.25
N PHE A 283 0.09 -11.15 -1.68
CA PHE A 283 -1.05 -10.80 -0.84
C PHE A 283 -2.37 -11.14 -1.51
N GLU A 284 -3.39 -11.30 -0.69
CA GLU A 284 -4.78 -11.40 -1.09
C GLU A 284 -5.56 -10.16 -0.63
N ILE A 285 -6.61 -9.82 -1.35
CA ILE A 285 -7.45 -8.65 -1.10
C ILE A 285 -8.69 -9.11 -0.33
N VAL A 286 -8.99 -8.44 0.79
CA VAL A 286 -10.23 -8.64 1.54
C VAL A 286 -11.03 -7.35 1.52
N GLU A 287 -12.22 -7.40 0.94
CA GLU A 287 -13.15 -6.27 0.94
C GLU A 287 -13.97 -6.21 2.22
N ILE A 288 -14.13 -5.01 2.76
CA ILE A 288 -14.82 -4.74 4.00
C ILE A 288 -15.87 -3.67 3.77
N SER A 289 -17.13 -4.00 4.00
CA SER A 289 -18.29 -3.12 3.74
C SER A 289 -18.56 -2.08 4.83
N SER A 290 -17.86 -2.15 5.96
CA SER A 290 -18.08 -1.27 7.12
C SER A 290 -16.77 -0.90 7.78
N GLN A 291 -16.81 0.06 8.69
CA GLN A 291 -15.65 0.42 9.50
C GLN A 291 -15.20 -0.78 10.36
N ILE A 292 -13.91 -1.05 10.39
CA ILE A 292 -13.29 -2.09 11.22
C ILE A 292 -12.05 -1.54 11.94
N ASP A 293 -11.73 -2.13 13.09
CA ASP A 293 -10.51 -1.87 13.84
C ASP A 293 -9.36 -2.69 13.26
N LEU A 294 -8.32 -1.99 12.74
CA LEU A 294 -7.18 -2.63 12.07
C LEU A 294 -6.32 -3.45 13.02
N GLY A 295 -6.28 -3.08 14.29
CA GLY A 295 -5.57 -3.86 15.25
C GLY A 295 -6.27 -5.18 15.59
N ASN A 296 -7.61 -5.19 15.61
CA ASN A 296 -8.36 -6.43 15.73
C ASN A 296 -8.12 -7.35 14.52
N VAL A 297 -8.02 -6.76 13.32
CA VAL A 297 -7.65 -7.52 12.11
C VAL A 297 -6.27 -8.16 12.26
N ILE A 298 -5.27 -7.38 12.69
CA ILE A 298 -3.89 -7.87 12.90
C ILE A 298 -3.88 -9.01 13.92
N ALA A 299 -4.57 -8.84 15.07
CA ALA A 299 -4.64 -9.86 16.10
C ALA A 299 -5.37 -11.14 15.66
N LEU A 300 -6.39 -10.98 14.80
CA LEU A 300 -7.19 -12.08 14.29
C LEU A 300 -6.44 -12.92 13.24
N THR A 301 -5.69 -12.23 12.37
CA THR A 301 -4.99 -12.83 11.23
C THR A 301 -3.57 -13.27 11.56
N ASP A 302 -3.08 -12.96 12.77
CA ASP A 302 -1.70 -13.21 13.25
C ASP A 302 -0.60 -12.67 12.31
N VAL A 303 -0.94 -11.62 11.55
CA VAL A 303 0.00 -10.96 10.63
C VAL A 303 0.89 -10.01 11.42
N GLU A 304 2.18 -10.03 11.14
CA GLU A 304 3.15 -9.08 11.73
C GLU A 304 2.72 -7.63 11.45
N LEU A 305 2.74 -6.77 12.48
CA LEU A 305 2.36 -5.36 12.37
C LEU A 305 3.15 -4.63 11.25
N ALA A 306 4.42 -4.98 11.08
CA ALA A 306 5.29 -4.38 10.07
C ALA A 306 4.80 -4.74 8.65
N ASP A 307 4.44 -5.99 8.41
CA ASP A 307 3.93 -6.46 7.12
C ASP A 307 2.55 -5.91 6.84
N PHE A 308 1.66 -5.93 7.84
CA PHE A 308 0.34 -5.31 7.70
C PHE A 308 0.44 -3.82 7.33
N THR A 309 1.30 -3.07 8.01
CA THR A 309 1.49 -1.63 7.75
C THR A 309 2.11 -1.38 6.38
N ARG A 310 3.03 -2.24 5.95
CA ARG A 310 3.66 -2.17 4.63
C ARG A 310 2.66 -2.42 3.50
N LEU A 311 1.75 -3.38 3.68
CA LEU A 311 0.71 -3.70 2.70
C LEU A 311 -0.44 -2.69 2.71
N ASN A 312 -0.74 -2.07 3.85
CA ASN A 312 -1.88 -1.18 4.05
C ASN A 312 -1.50 0.27 4.45
N PRO A 313 -0.53 0.91 3.78
CA PRO A 313 0.01 2.22 4.20
C PRO A 313 -0.95 3.39 3.95
N ALA A 314 -2.04 3.15 3.24
CA ALA A 314 -3.08 4.15 2.96
C ALA A 314 -3.89 4.53 4.19
N TYR A 315 -4.05 3.62 5.14
CA TYR A 315 -4.79 3.87 6.37
C TYR A 315 -3.98 4.70 7.35
N ARG A 316 -4.51 5.84 7.73
CA ARG A 316 -3.84 6.85 8.57
C ARG A 316 -4.26 6.75 10.03
N ARG A 317 -5.18 5.88 10.37
CA ARG A 317 -5.78 5.67 11.69
C ARG A 317 -5.87 4.17 11.98
N ALA A 318 -6.07 3.84 13.25
CA ALA A 318 -6.30 2.46 13.67
C ALA A 318 -7.65 1.88 13.19
N LEU A 319 -8.54 2.72 12.71
CA LEU A 319 -9.82 2.33 12.13
C LEU A 319 -9.82 2.63 10.64
N THR A 320 -10.49 1.80 9.84
CA THR A 320 -10.82 2.16 8.45
C THR A 320 -11.77 3.38 8.43
N PRO A 321 -11.95 4.06 7.29
CA PRO A 321 -12.94 5.12 7.18
C PRO A 321 -14.35 4.65 7.60
N PRO A 322 -15.17 5.52 8.19
CA PRO A 322 -16.49 5.14 8.71
C PRO A 322 -17.54 4.82 7.63
N GLN A 323 -17.28 5.16 6.38
CA GLN A 323 -18.21 4.97 5.26
C GLN A 323 -17.48 4.45 4.02
N GLY A 324 -18.21 3.68 3.22
CA GLY A 324 -17.73 3.08 1.97
C GLY A 324 -17.12 1.69 2.16
N THR A 325 -16.84 1.04 1.04
CA THR A 325 -16.10 -0.22 1.00
C THR A 325 -14.61 0.06 1.14
N HIS A 326 -13.91 -0.81 1.84
CA HIS A 326 -12.47 -0.73 2.11
C HIS A 326 -11.82 -2.04 1.69
N SER A 327 -10.61 -1.95 1.15
CA SER A 327 -9.80 -3.13 0.82
C SER A 327 -8.63 -3.23 1.78
N LEU A 328 -8.44 -4.41 2.38
CA LEU A 328 -7.24 -4.73 3.16
C LEU A 328 -6.42 -5.76 2.39
N LEU A 329 -5.11 -5.54 2.37
CA LEU A 329 -4.14 -6.47 1.80
C LEU A 329 -3.54 -7.30 2.94
N LEU A 330 -3.63 -8.60 2.82
CA LEU A 330 -3.10 -9.56 3.80
C LEU A 330 -2.18 -10.54 3.06
N PRO A 331 -1.08 -11.01 3.66
CA PRO A 331 -0.26 -12.05 3.05
C PRO A 331 -1.11 -13.27 2.68
N VAL A 332 -0.80 -13.91 1.55
CA VAL A 332 -1.54 -15.09 1.08
C VAL A 332 -1.63 -16.14 2.18
N GLY A 333 -2.83 -16.72 2.36
CA GLY A 333 -3.12 -17.74 3.36
C GLY A 333 -3.45 -17.21 4.76
N THR A 334 -3.42 -15.89 5.00
CA THR A 334 -3.72 -15.31 6.32
C THR A 334 -5.11 -14.68 6.43
N ALA A 335 -5.84 -14.52 5.32
CA ALA A 335 -7.10 -13.78 5.29
C ALA A 335 -8.32 -14.56 5.76
N GLN A 336 -8.26 -15.89 5.84
CA GLN A 336 -9.44 -16.71 6.13
C GLN A 336 -10.12 -16.37 7.46
N PRO A 337 -9.40 -16.17 8.58
CA PRO A 337 -10.04 -15.78 9.84
C PRO A 337 -10.82 -14.46 9.74
N LEU A 338 -10.31 -13.50 8.95
CA LEU A 338 -11.02 -12.24 8.71
C LEU A 338 -12.28 -12.47 7.86
N ARG A 339 -12.21 -13.26 6.80
CA ARG A 339 -13.39 -13.62 6.00
C ARG A 339 -14.47 -14.28 6.82
N ASP A 340 -14.10 -15.19 7.70
CA ASP A 340 -15.03 -15.88 8.61
C ASP A 340 -15.69 -14.89 9.58
N LEU A 341 -14.93 -13.95 10.15
CA LEU A 341 -15.47 -12.88 10.98
C LEU A 341 -16.49 -12.03 10.21
N LEU A 342 -16.13 -11.61 9.00
CA LEU A 342 -16.99 -10.74 8.16
C LEU A 342 -18.30 -11.45 7.76
N ALA A 343 -18.24 -12.77 7.55
CA ALA A 343 -19.41 -13.57 7.17
C ALA A 343 -20.36 -13.88 8.35
N THR A 344 -19.83 -13.98 9.57
CA THR A 344 -20.57 -14.52 10.73
C THR A 344 -20.99 -13.46 11.74
N THR A 345 -20.42 -12.25 11.71
CA THR A 345 -20.67 -11.23 12.75
C THR A 345 -21.32 -9.97 12.20
N ASP A 346 -22.15 -9.32 13.04
CA ASP A 346 -22.75 -8.01 12.70
C ASP A 346 -21.63 -6.96 12.54
N PRO A 347 -21.54 -6.26 11.39
CA PRO A 347 -20.58 -5.17 11.17
C PRO A 347 -20.53 -4.13 12.28
N LYS A 348 -21.61 -3.96 13.02
CA LYS A 348 -21.65 -3.04 14.17
C LYS A 348 -20.73 -3.44 15.31
N THR A 349 -20.30 -4.70 15.36
CA THR A 349 -19.39 -5.22 16.40
C THR A 349 -17.92 -5.14 16.03
N TRP A 350 -17.59 -4.81 14.78
CA TRP A 350 -16.20 -4.80 14.28
C TRP A 350 -15.35 -3.67 14.84
N VAL A 351 -15.99 -2.65 15.44
CA VAL A 351 -15.31 -1.55 16.12
C VAL A 351 -15.67 -1.60 17.60
N PRO A 352 -14.71 -1.82 18.49
CA PRO A 352 -14.93 -1.73 19.93
C PRO A 352 -15.43 -0.34 20.32
N HIS A 353 -16.33 -0.28 21.30
CA HIS A 353 -16.92 0.97 21.78
C HIS A 353 -16.62 1.16 23.25
N THR A 354 -16.43 2.40 23.62
CA THR A 354 -16.48 2.85 25.03
C THR A 354 -17.75 3.63 25.24
N GLU A 355 -18.41 3.39 26.35
CA GLU A 355 -19.51 4.22 26.81
C GLU A 355 -18.97 5.53 27.36
N TYR A 356 -19.46 6.64 26.82
CA TYR A 356 -19.15 7.99 27.29
C TYR A 356 -20.39 8.66 27.82
N ALA A 357 -20.37 9.01 29.10
CA ALA A 357 -21.43 9.80 29.72
C ALA A 357 -21.21 11.29 29.39
N VAL A 358 -22.19 11.90 28.73
CA VAL A 358 -22.18 13.32 28.39
C VAL A 358 -22.09 14.17 29.66
N MET A 359 -21.10 15.04 29.72
CA MET A 359 -20.87 15.96 30.84
C MET A 359 -21.48 17.34 30.56
N SER A 360 -21.63 18.14 31.62
CA SER A 360 -22.07 19.54 31.50
C SER A 360 -21.08 20.32 30.60
N GLY A 361 -21.62 21.01 29.60
CA GLY A 361 -20.84 21.78 28.63
C GLY A 361 -20.39 20.99 27.39
N ASP A 362 -20.59 19.68 27.34
CA ASP A 362 -20.28 18.91 26.14
C ASP A 362 -21.23 19.22 24.99
N THR A 363 -20.67 19.33 23.80
CA THR A 363 -21.42 19.33 22.53
C THR A 363 -21.02 18.12 21.69
N LEU A 364 -21.90 17.67 20.81
CA LEU A 364 -21.61 16.54 19.91
C LEU A 364 -20.34 16.78 19.08
N SER A 365 -20.12 18.02 18.66
CA SER A 365 -18.95 18.41 17.87
C SER A 365 -17.66 18.39 18.69
N GLU A 366 -17.67 18.82 19.96
CA GLU A 366 -16.51 18.78 20.84
C GLU A 366 -16.15 17.35 21.25
N ILE A 367 -17.17 16.51 21.54
CA ILE A 367 -16.96 15.10 21.81
C ILE A 367 -16.36 14.43 20.57
N ALA A 368 -16.93 14.67 19.38
CA ALA A 368 -16.41 14.15 18.13
C ALA A 368 -14.95 14.59 17.86
N LEU A 369 -14.63 15.86 18.14
CA LEU A 369 -13.27 16.37 18.01
C LEU A 369 -12.31 15.73 19.03
N ARG A 370 -12.72 15.60 20.29
CA ARG A 370 -11.94 15.00 21.40
C ARG A 370 -11.55 13.56 21.09
N PHE A 371 -12.46 12.80 20.50
CA PHE A 371 -12.23 11.39 20.13
C PHE A 371 -11.79 11.20 18.68
N GLU A 372 -11.50 12.29 17.96
CA GLU A 372 -11.03 12.30 16.57
C GLU A 372 -11.94 11.57 15.57
N ILE A 373 -13.24 11.61 15.80
CA ILE A 373 -14.28 10.99 14.95
C ILE A 373 -15.15 12.04 14.26
N PRO A 374 -15.78 11.72 13.11
CA PRO A 374 -16.73 12.63 12.47
C PRO A 374 -17.98 12.83 13.34
N THR A 375 -18.46 14.07 13.48
CA THR A 375 -19.71 14.37 14.17
C THR A 375 -20.90 13.62 13.54
N ALA A 376 -20.94 13.53 12.21
CA ALA A 376 -21.96 12.76 11.49
C ALA A 376 -21.96 11.28 11.88
N TRP A 377 -20.76 10.68 11.99
CA TRP A 377 -20.62 9.29 12.42
C TRP A 377 -21.10 9.09 13.87
N LEU A 378 -20.70 9.98 14.78
CA LEU A 378 -21.12 9.90 16.20
C LEU A 378 -22.65 10.02 16.32
N ARG A 379 -23.28 10.90 15.51
CA ARG A 379 -24.74 11.04 15.44
C ARG A 379 -25.40 9.76 14.96
N GLU A 380 -24.96 9.21 13.85
CA GLU A 380 -25.51 8.01 13.22
C GLU A 380 -25.37 6.79 14.13
N ARG A 381 -24.17 6.58 14.67
CA ARG A 381 -23.88 5.44 15.55
C ARG A 381 -24.74 5.42 16.80
N ASN A 382 -25.00 6.59 17.37
CA ASN A 382 -25.83 6.76 18.56
C ASN A 382 -27.31 7.00 18.23
N LYS A 383 -27.71 6.89 16.95
CA LYS A 383 -29.10 7.12 16.49
C LYS A 383 -29.68 8.47 16.96
N LEU A 384 -28.85 9.51 17.01
CA LEU A 384 -29.27 10.82 17.44
C LEU A 384 -30.06 11.52 16.32
N LYS A 385 -31.24 12.06 16.66
CA LYS A 385 -32.08 12.78 15.71
C LYS A 385 -31.53 14.18 15.38
N ASN A 386 -30.78 14.78 16.30
CA ASN A 386 -30.13 16.08 16.19
C ASN A 386 -28.87 16.12 17.07
N ASP A 387 -28.18 17.27 17.15
CA ASP A 387 -26.93 17.44 17.90
C ASP A 387 -27.14 17.79 19.38
N GLN A 388 -28.40 17.84 19.86
CA GLN A 388 -28.70 18.10 21.26
C GLN A 388 -28.40 16.87 22.13
N LEU A 389 -27.57 17.07 23.12
CA LEU A 389 -27.21 16.06 24.10
C LEU A 389 -27.82 16.37 25.46
N ARG A 390 -28.10 15.35 26.24
CA ARG A 390 -28.51 15.47 27.64
C ARG A 390 -27.35 15.11 28.57
N ILE A 391 -27.13 15.85 29.63
CA ILE A 391 -26.14 15.50 30.66
C ILE A 391 -26.48 14.10 31.19
N GLY A 392 -25.47 13.25 31.31
CA GLY A 392 -25.61 11.85 31.69
C GLY A 392 -26.05 10.90 30.57
N GLN A 393 -26.34 11.42 29.37
CA GLN A 393 -26.64 10.58 28.22
C GLN A 393 -25.41 9.73 27.86
N ILE A 394 -25.58 8.42 27.69
CA ILE A 394 -24.51 7.54 27.26
C ILE A 394 -24.39 7.59 25.73
N LEU A 395 -23.20 7.88 25.27
CA LEU A 395 -22.81 7.79 23.87
C LEU A 395 -21.82 6.64 23.68
N LEU A 396 -22.07 5.82 22.66
CA LEU A 396 -21.12 4.83 22.17
C LEU A 396 -20.06 5.54 21.33
N ILE A 397 -18.85 5.57 21.82
CA ILE A 397 -17.71 6.17 21.15
C ILE A 397 -16.79 5.05 20.70
N PRO A 398 -16.41 4.97 19.41
CA PRO A 398 -15.46 3.98 18.98
C PRO A 398 -14.14 4.19 19.73
N HIS A 399 -13.50 3.12 20.10
CA HIS A 399 -12.13 3.15 20.55
C HIS A 399 -11.27 3.56 19.34
N ALA A 400 -11.22 4.87 19.04
CA ALA A 400 -10.15 5.38 18.22
C ALA A 400 -8.89 5.16 19.04
N GLY A 401 -8.15 4.09 18.72
CA GLY A 401 -6.96 3.72 19.47
C GLY A 401 -6.03 4.91 19.63
N ASN A 402 -6.18 5.63 20.74
CA ASN A 402 -5.10 6.38 21.28
C ASN A 402 -4.09 5.33 21.75
N ASN A 403 -3.10 5.09 20.94
CA ASN A 403 -1.94 4.25 21.11
C ASN A 403 -1.34 4.26 22.51
N ALA A 404 -1.99 3.65 23.45
CA ALA A 404 -1.38 3.39 24.74
C ALA A 404 -1.57 1.93 25.20
N ASN A 405 -2.49 1.16 24.66
CA ASN A 405 -2.66 -0.21 25.08
C ASN A 405 -3.32 -1.05 23.99
N TYR A 406 -2.62 -1.31 22.87
CA TYR A 406 -2.84 -2.56 22.18
C TYR A 406 -2.10 -3.66 22.93
N GLN A 407 -2.64 -4.02 24.07
CA GLN A 407 -2.40 -5.35 24.57
C GLN A 407 -3.40 -6.25 23.85
N ALA A 408 -2.87 -7.00 22.86
CA ALA A 408 -3.52 -8.20 22.40
C ALA A 408 -4.09 -8.91 23.63
N SER A 409 -5.39 -9.23 23.57
CA SER A 409 -5.92 -10.32 24.36
C SER A 409 -5.32 -11.61 23.80
N SER A 410 -4.00 -11.73 23.95
CA SER A 410 -3.33 -13.01 23.82
C SER A 410 -3.92 -13.88 24.90
N LYS A 411 -4.39 -15.04 24.48
CA LYS A 411 -4.60 -16.23 25.32
C LYS A 411 -3.69 -16.14 26.52
N SER A 412 -4.26 -16.25 27.72
CA SER A 412 -3.62 -16.24 29.01
C SER A 412 -2.35 -17.10 29.05
N GLY A 413 -1.23 -16.51 28.71
CA GLY A 413 0.04 -16.87 29.21
C GLY A 413 0.40 -15.74 30.17
N ALA A 414 0.36 -15.98 31.45
CA ALA A 414 0.71 -15.03 32.47
C ALA A 414 2.13 -14.52 32.23
N THR A 415 2.24 -13.38 31.55
CA THR A 415 3.50 -12.64 31.48
C THR A 415 3.70 -12.01 32.84
N GLU A 416 4.66 -12.52 33.60
CA GLU A 416 5.03 -11.97 34.89
C GLU A 416 5.34 -10.48 34.74
N PRO A 417 4.75 -9.62 35.60
CA PRO A 417 5.05 -8.20 35.60
C PRO A 417 6.54 -7.99 35.90
N ASN A 418 7.19 -7.08 35.14
CA ASN A 418 8.56 -6.71 35.40
C ASN A 418 8.60 -5.82 36.64
N TYR A 419 9.21 -6.33 37.72
CA TYR A 419 9.32 -5.63 38.98
C TYR A 419 10.69 -4.94 39.12
N TYR A 420 10.67 -3.72 39.66
CA TYR A 420 11.86 -3.00 40.04
C TYR A 420 11.82 -2.75 41.55
N THR A 421 12.92 -3.03 42.25
CA THR A 421 13.04 -2.74 43.66
C THR A 421 13.74 -1.38 43.84
N VAL A 422 13.05 -0.44 44.50
CA VAL A 422 13.53 0.93 44.74
C VAL A 422 14.82 0.91 45.56
N ARG A 423 15.83 1.63 45.09
CA ARG A 423 17.15 1.74 45.72
C ARG A 423 17.32 3.12 46.34
N ARG A 424 18.27 3.25 47.24
CA ARG A 424 18.62 4.54 47.85
C ARG A 424 19.03 5.55 46.79
N GLY A 425 18.35 6.70 46.74
CA GLY A 425 18.57 7.76 45.75
C GLY A 425 17.62 7.70 44.54
N ASP A 426 16.77 6.68 44.45
CA ASP A 426 15.75 6.63 43.41
C ASP A 426 14.60 7.60 43.63
N SER A 427 14.05 8.08 42.56
CA SER A 427 12.83 8.87 42.50
C SER A 427 11.88 8.30 41.42
N LEU A 428 10.59 8.60 41.54
CA LEU A 428 9.64 8.24 40.48
C LEU A 428 10.10 8.73 39.10
N TRP A 429 10.79 9.87 39.05
CA TRP A 429 11.32 10.41 37.82
C TRP A 429 12.50 9.58 37.28
N SER A 430 13.47 9.20 38.12
CA SER A 430 14.63 8.39 37.70
C SER A 430 14.19 7.00 37.26
N ILE A 431 13.24 6.37 37.94
CA ILE A 431 12.69 5.05 37.61
C ILE A 431 11.85 5.13 36.32
N ALA A 432 10.97 6.14 36.22
CA ALA A 432 10.19 6.34 35.01
C ALA A 432 11.09 6.55 33.76
N LYS A 433 12.18 7.28 33.90
CA LYS A 433 13.19 7.51 32.87
C LYS A 433 13.93 6.20 32.50
N GLN A 434 14.35 5.43 33.52
CA GLN A 434 15.09 4.17 33.35
C GLN A 434 14.26 3.13 32.58
N PHE A 435 12.96 3.05 32.86
CA PHE A 435 12.05 2.06 32.27
C PHE A 435 11.15 2.63 31.17
N ASN A 436 11.53 3.77 30.59
CA ASN A 436 10.83 4.44 29.50
C ASN A 436 9.30 4.55 29.70
N THR A 437 8.88 4.87 30.90
CA THR A 437 7.48 5.07 31.28
C THR A 437 7.26 6.50 31.81
N SER A 438 6.01 6.87 32.10
CA SER A 438 5.70 8.16 32.71
C SER A 438 5.53 8.04 34.24
N ILE A 439 5.84 9.10 34.98
CA ILE A 439 5.57 9.16 36.43
C ILE A 439 4.10 8.88 36.74
N LYS A 440 3.19 9.41 35.89
CA LYS A 440 1.75 9.19 36.04
C LYS A 440 1.42 7.70 35.92
N ARG A 441 1.91 7.03 34.86
CA ARG A 441 1.68 5.60 34.63
C ARG A 441 2.30 4.74 35.74
N LEU A 442 3.51 5.07 36.17
CA LEU A 442 4.19 4.37 37.26
C LEU A 442 3.38 4.45 38.57
N ARG A 443 2.79 5.60 38.88
CA ARG A 443 1.91 5.79 40.03
C ARG A 443 0.61 5.04 39.93
N GLU A 444 -0.09 5.13 38.77
CA GLU A 444 -1.37 4.47 38.52
C GLU A 444 -1.23 2.95 38.59
N THR A 445 -0.20 2.38 37.93
CA THR A 445 0.06 0.94 37.89
C THR A 445 0.34 0.39 39.28
N ASN A 446 1.06 1.16 40.12
CA ASN A 446 1.44 0.75 41.46
C ASN A 446 0.54 1.32 42.57
N LYS A 447 -0.57 1.99 42.22
CA LYS A 447 -1.54 2.57 43.16
C LYS A 447 -0.90 3.48 44.21
N LEU A 448 0.14 4.24 43.80
CA LEU A 448 0.88 5.11 44.74
C LEU A 448 0.08 6.39 45.02
N SER A 449 -0.25 6.61 46.28
CA SER A 449 -0.96 7.80 46.75
C SER A 449 -0.05 9.05 46.88
N SER A 450 1.26 8.86 46.99
CA SER A 450 2.25 9.94 47.12
C SER A 450 3.36 9.85 46.07
N HIS A 451 4.22 10.89 45.98
CA HIS A 451 5.42 10.88 45.17
C HIS A 451 6.65 10.30 45.88
N THR A 452 6.51 9.97 47.15
CA THR A 452 7.60 9.48 48.00
C THR A 452 7.70 7.97 47.87
N LEU A 453 8.88 7.47 47.53
CA LEU A 453 9.20 6.04 47.47
C LEU A 453 10.03 5.66 48.71
N GLN A 454 9.82 4.46 49.20
CA GLN A 454 10.66 3.87 50.22
C GLN A 454 11.70 2.94 49.60
N VAL A 455 12.88 2.88 50.15
CA VAL A 455 13.91 1.91 49.72
C VAL A 455 13.37 0.52 49.97
N ASN A 456 13.52 -0.37 48.99
CA ASN A 456 12.97 -1.71 48.90
C ASN A 456 11.49 -1.80 48.49
N ASP A 457 10.80 -0.69 48.19
CA ASP A 457 9.51 -0.78 47.51
C ASP A 457 9.65 -1.57 46.18
N ARG A 458 8.70 -2.46 45.93
CA ARG A 458 8.68 -3.25 44.68
C ARG A 458 7.64 -2.67 43.75
N LEU A 459 8.11 -2.02 42.69
CA LEU A 459 7.27 -1.37 41.68
C LEU A 459 7.15 -2.18 40.43
N VAL A 460 5.94 -2.29 39.89
CA VAL A 460 5.71 -2.78 38.51
C VAL A 460 6.14 -1.69 37.54
N VAL A 461 7.17 -1.94 36.76
CA VAL A 461 7.80 -0.96 35.85
C VAL A 461 7.53 -1.21 34.36
N GLY A 462 6.77 -2.24 34.03
CA GLY A 462 6.38 -2.60 32.67
C GLY A 462 6.40 -4.11 32.45
N SER A 463 5.89 -4.59 31.31
CA SER A 463 6.09 -5.96 30.85
C SER A 463 7.23 -6.01 29.84
N LYS A 464 7.89 -7.15 29.66
CA LYS A 464 9.03 -7.35 28.74
C LYS A 464 8.76 -7.04 27.25
N THR A 465 7.54 -6.64 26.89
CA THR A 465 7.13 -6.31 25.52
C THR A 465 7.30 -4.83 25.14
N ALA A 466 7.89 -3.99 26.00
CA ALA A 466 8.04 -2.54 25.74
C ALA A 466 9.23 -2.17 24.82
N ASP A 467 10.07 -3.11 24.42
CA ASP A 467 11.26 -2.83 23.58
C ASP A 467 10.98 -2.69 22.09
N LEU A 468 9.77 -3.02 21.61
CA LEU A 468 9.43 -2.95 20.17
C LEU A 468 8.96 -1.54 19.72
N ALA A 469 8.73 -0.61 20.64
CA ALA A 469 8.33 0.77 20.29
C ALA A 469 9.51 1.67 19.88
N SER A 470 10.75 1.24 20.04
CA SER A 470 11.95 2.01 19.71
C SER A 470 12.47 1.80 18.28
N GLU A 471 12.02 0.79 17.57
CA GLU A 471 12.52 0.46 16.22
C GLU A 471 11.98 1.36 15.11
N ASN A 472 10.90 2.10 15.33
CA ASN A 472 10.30 2.98 14.33
C ASN A 472 10.72 4.45 14.43
N VAL A 473 11.68 4.80 15.27
CA VAL A 473 12.19 6.16 15.39
C VAL A 473 13.38 6.37 14.47
N ARG A 474 13.17 7.08 13.37
CA ARG A 474 14.25 7.41 12.43
C ARG A 474 14.92 8.73 12.82
N LYS A 475 16.24 8.71 12.94
CA LYS A 475 17.05 9.91 13.11
C LYS A 475 17.12 10.66 11.78
N LEU A 476 16.59 11.89 11.74
CA LEU A 476 16.61 12.79 10.58
C LEU A 476 17.54 13.97 10.88
N SER A 477 18.44 14.30 9.98
CA SER A 477 19.19 15.56 10.00
C SER A 477 18.44 16.61 9.16
N TYR A 478 17.72 17.50 9.85
CA TYR A 478 16.96 18.57 9.21
C TYR A 478 17.78 19.83 9.05
N ARG A 479 17.83 20.41 7.84
CA ARG A 479 18.48 21.69 7.59
C ARG A 479 17.44 22.81 7.66
N VAL A 480 17.59 23.72 8.62
CA VAL A 480 16.71 24.88 8.83
C VAL A 480 16.67 25.73 7.57
N LYS A 481 15.47 26.09 7.13
CA LYS A 481 15.23 26.97 5.97
C LYS A 481 14.90 28.38 6.43
N ARG A 482 15.01 29.35 5.52
CA ARG A 482 14.57 30.73 5.80
C ARG A 482 13.07 30.75 6.13
N GLY A 483 12.71 31.30 7.28
CA GLY A 483 11.34 31.36 7.79
C GLY A 483 10.94 30.19 8.70
N ASP A 484 11.81 29.20 8.91
CA ASP A 484 11.54 28.14 9.87
C ASP A 484 11.59 28.65 11.32
N SER A 485 10.69 28.13 12.13
CA SER A 485 10.69 28.28 13.59
C SER A 485 10.59 26.92 14.26
N LEU A 486 10.95 26.84 15.55
CA LEU A 486 10.79 25.59 16.30
C LEU A 486 9.34 25.06 16.27
N SER A 487 8.35 25.96 16.29
CA SER A 487 6.94 25.59 16.21
C SER A 487 6.55 25.07 14.84
N LEU A 488 7.03 25.68 13.75
CA LEU A 488 6.78 25.19 12.40
C LEU A 488 7.43 23.84 12.14
N ILE A 489 8.67 23.64 12.63
CA ILE A 489 9.36 22.35 12.50
C ILE A 489 8.67 21.29 13.36
N ALA A 490 8.25 21.62 14.57
CA ALA A 490 7.51 20.73 15.46
C ALA A 490 6.19 20.26 14.82
N SER A 491 5.42 21.19 14.26
CA SER A 491 4.17 20.90 13.55
C SER A 491 4.40 20.07 12.28
N LYS A 492 5.45 20.39 11.52
CA LYS A 492 5.79 19.72 10.27
C LYS A 492 6.13 18.23 10.45
N PHE A 493 6.79 17.89 11.55
CA PHE A 493 7.24 16.51 11.82
C PHE A 493 6.44 15.82 12.93
N ASP A 494 5.34 16.43 13.40
CA ASP A 494 4.49 15.94 14.48
C ASP A 494 5.29 15.54 15.73
N ILE A 495 6.23 16.42 16.14
CA ILE A 495 7.09 16.26 17.31
C ILE A 495 6.96 17.47 18.24
N ALA A 496 7.16 17.25 19.54
CA ALA A 496 7.06 18.35 20.49
C ALA A 496 8.30 19.28 20.42
N ILE A 497 8.08 20.60 20.57
CA ILE A 497 9.18 21.59 20.60
C ILE A 497 10.22 21.22 21.68
N ARG A 498 9.77 20.74 22.85
CA ARG A 498 10.65 20.27 23.94
C ARG A 498 11.61 19.17 23.50
N ASP A 499 11.19 18.33 22.57
CA ASP A 499 12.00 17.22 22.09
C ASP A 499 13.06 17.73 21.10
N ILE A 500 12.69 18.64 20.19
CA ILE A 500 13.65 19.30 19.29
C ILE A 500 14.73 20.01 20.11
N THR A 501 14.33 20.77 21.11
CA THR A 501 15.28 21.53 21.95
C THR A 501 16.19 20.62 22.76
N ARG A 502 15.66 19.52 23.28
CA ARG A 502 16.42 18.51 24.04
C ARG A 502 17.43 17.78 23.14
N TRP A 503 17.02 17.35 21.96
CA TRP A 503 17.90 16.61 21.05
C TRP A 503 19.05 17.47 20.51
N ASN A 504 18.82 18.78 20.38
CA ASN A 504 19.78 19.70 19.79
C ASN A 504 20.47 20.61 20.83
N LYS A 505 20.17 20.44 22.12
CA LYS A 505 20.71 21.25 23.23
C LYS A 505 20.54 22.75 23.00
N ILE A 506 19.40 23.18 22.46
CA ILE A 506 19.05 24.58 22.22
C ILE A 506 17.92 25.04 23.16
N SER A 507 17.84 26.33 23.45
CA SER A 507 16.76 26.86 24.28
C SER A 507 15.43 26.91 23.53
N ARG A 508 14.30 26.94 24.24
CA ARG A 508 12.95 27.02 23.63
C ARG A 508 12.75 28.32 22.83
N ASN A 509 13.50 29.37 23.18
CA ASN A 509 13.43 30.67 22.51
C ASN A 509 14.63 30.90 21.57
N ALA A 510 15.36 29.84 21.18
CA ALA A 510 16.49 29.95 20.29
C ALA A 510 16.03 30.40 18.90
N LEU A 511 16.68 31.43 18.37
CA LEU A 511 16.54 31.84 16.98
C LEU A 511 17.29 30.84 16.11
N LEU A 512 16.55 30.14 15.25
CA LEU A 512 17.13 29.21 14.30
C LEU A 512 17.76 29.96 13.12
N GLN A 513 18.99 29.60 12.76
CA GLN A 513 19.68 30.18 11.61
C GLN A 513 19.40 29.34 10.35
N PRO A 514 19.10 29.98 9.19
CA PRO A 514 19.03 29.27 7.93
C PRO A 514 20.33 28.51 7.65
N GLY A 515 20.22 27.23 7.32
CA GLY A 515 21.37 26.35 7.12
C GLY A 515 21.79 25.55 8.38
N GLN A 516 21.33 25.92 9.58
CA GLN A 516 21.56 25.18 10.81
C GLN A 516 21.02 23.74 10.67
N ARG A 517 21.76 22.75 11.16
CA ARG A 517 21.32 21.35 11.17
C ARG A 517 20.73 21.01 12.53
N LEU A 518 19.51 20.48 12.49
CA LEU A 518 18.83 19.94 13.66
C LEU A 518 18.70 18.41 13.54
N THR A 519 19.03 17.72 14.62
CA THR A 519 18.72 16.29 14.76
C THR A 519 17.28 16.16 15.24
N LEU A 520 16.48 15.47 14.45
CA LEU A 520 15.10 15.13 14.78
C LEU A 520 14.97 13.61 14.88
N PHE A 521 14.22 13.14 15.84
CA PHE A 521 13.81 11.75 15.91
C PHE A 521 12.32 11.68 15.59
N ILE A 522 12.01 11.18 14.42
CA ILE A 522 10.67 11.19 13.86
C ILE A 522 10.16 9.76 13.77
N ASN A 523 8.89 9.57 14.06
CA ASN A 523 8.26 8.28 13.84
C ASN A 523 8.11 8.07 12.33
N ALA A 524 8.78 7.05 11.79
CA ALA A 524 8.73 6.73 10.36
C ALA A 524 7.30 6.44 9.84
N LEU A 525 6.37 6.17 10.75
CA LEU A 525 4.95 5.91 10.45
C LEU A 525 4.10 7.20 10.39
N LYS A 526 4.67 8.37 10.72
CA LYS A 526 3.92 9.64 10.84
C LYS A 526 4.35 10.73 9.83
N ILE A 527 5.23 10.41 8.89
CA ILE A 527 5.70 11.39 7.90
C ILE A 527 4.94 11.24 6.58
#